data_5b66de95e6d843917741363a3fbd2e5a
#
_entry.id   5b66de95e6d843917741363a3fbd2e5a
#
_cell.length_a   1.000
_cell.length_b   1.000
_cell.length_c   1.000
_cell.angle_alpha   90.00
_cell.angle_beta   90.00
_cell.angle_gamma   90.00
#
_symmetry.space_group_name_H-M   'P 1'
#
loop_
_entity.id
_entity.type
_entity.pdbx_description
1 polymer ?
#
loop_
_entity_poly.entity_id
_entity_poly.type
_entity_poly.pdbx_seq_one_letter_code
_entity_poly.pdbx_strand_id
1 'polypeptide(L)'
;QGLGYNRRALALWRAAQEICERHSGVMPQDEVALKALPGIGPATAAGIRAFAFDLSGVYLETNVRAVFLHELFPGAEGVPDSALRPLVAEACPDGSLAIAGADAPCSPRTWYYALLDYGAHLKRTLPNPSRRSRENVRQSRFEGSHRQKRAVLVRLLLAAGIEGVSVADAALELTEFEAKAGRAAVTEA
;
A
#
# COMPACT_ATOMS: atom_id res chain seq x y z
N GLN A 1 12.69 -9.51 -6.44
CA GLN A 1 12.04 -8.92 -7.64
C GLN A 1 10.57 -8.66 -7.34
N GLY A 2 9.96 -7.61 -7.92
CA GLY A 2 8.52 -7.33 -7.82
C GLY A 2 8.03 -6.54 -6.60
N LEU A 3 8.84 -6.31 -5.57
CA LEU A 3 8.40 -5.58 -4.36
C LEU A 3 8.15 -4.08 -4.61
N GLY A 4 8.55 -3.49 -5.74
CA GLY A 4 8.50 -2.05 -5.96
C GLY A 4 9.10 -1.27 -4.77
N TYR A 5 9.76 -0.16 -4.96
CA TYR A 5 10.48 0.57 -3.91
C TYR A 5 11.59 -0.24 -3.20
N ASN A 6 12.82 -0.04 -3.61
CA ASN A 6 14.00 -0.75 -3.08
C ASN A 6 14.12 -0.70 -1.55
N ARG A 7 13.62 0.37 -0.92
CA ARG A 7 13.61 0.53 0.54
C ARG A 7 12.74 -0.51 1.26
N ARG A 8 11.71 -1.07 0.61
CA ARG A 8 10.84 -2.09 1.24
C ARG A 8 11.59 -3.40 1.48
N ALA A 9 12.42 -3.83 0.53
CA ALA A 9 13.24 -5.02 0.70
C ALA A 9 14.24 -4.85 1.84
N LEU A 10 14.90 -3.69 1.93
CA LEU A 10 15.83 -3.38 3.02
C LEU A 10 15.11 -3.31 4.38
N ALA A 11 13.94 -2.68 4.43
CA ALA A 11 13.14 -2.60 5.64
C ALA A 11 12.70 -3.99 6.12
N LEU A 12 12.23 -4.84 5.20
CA LEU A 12 11.85 -6.23 5.52
C LEU A 12 13.03 -7.03 6.07
N TRP A 13 14.20 -6.91 5.45
CA TRP A 13 15.41 -7.59 5.91
C TRP A 13 15.82 -7.13 7.32
N ARG A 14 15.81 -5.82 7.58
CA ARG A 14 16.10 -5.26 8.91
C ARG A 14 15.07 -5.67 9.95
N ALA A 15 13.78 -5.67 9.60
CA ALA A 15 12.73 -6.13 10.49
C ALA A 15 12.92 -7.62 10.86
N ALA A 16 13.28 -8.47 9.89
CA ALA A 16 13.57 -9.86 10.15
C ALA A 16 14.75 -10.05 11.12
N GLN A 17 15.84 -9.28 10.95
CA GLN A 17 16.96 -9.31 11.91
C GLN A 17 16.52 -8.89 13.31
N GLU A 18 15.78 -7.80 13.43
CA GLU A 18 15.29 -7.30 14.72
C GLU A 18 14.33 -8.28 15.41
N ILE A 19 13.48 -8.99 14.65
CA ILE A 19 12.64 -10.06 15.17
C ILE A 19 13.50 -11.21 15.72
N CYS A 20 14.54 -11.61 15.00
CA CYS A 20 15.46 -12.65 15.51
C CYS A 20 16.20 -12.22 16.78
N GLU A 21 16.73 -11.00 16.81
CA GLU A 21 17.56 -10.50 17.90
C GLU A 21 16.76 -10.15 19.17
N ARG A 22 15.60 -9.48 19.02
CA ARG A 22 14.83 -8.92 20.14
C ARG A 22 13.59 -9.72 20.51
N HIS A 23 13.09 -10.54 19.59
CA HIS A 23 11.86 -11.31 19.77
C HIS A 23 12.06 -12.82 19.60
N SER A 24 13.32 -13.30 19.70
CA SER A 24 13.67 -14.73 19.60
C SER A 24 13.11 -15.42 18.35
N GLY A 25 13.03 -14.71 17.24
CA GLY A 25 12.49 -15.22 15.98
C GLY A 25 10.96 -15.28 15.90
N VAL A 26 10.25 -14.83 16.94
CA VAL A 26 8.78 -14.85 16.98
C VAL A 26 8.24 -13.45 16.62
N MET A 27 7.33 -13.38 15.64
CA MET A 27 6.68 -12.14 15.26
C MET A 27 5.85 -11.59 16.43
N PRO A 28 6.09 -10.35 16.89
CA PRO A 28 5.29 -9.74 17.94
C PRO A 28 3.84 -9.50 17.49
N GLN A 29 2.90 -9.62 18.43
CA GLN A 29 1.46 -9.36 18.18
C GLN A 29 1.02 -7.99 18.71
N ASP A 30 1.80 -7.41 19.60
CA ASP A 30 1.54 -6.09 20.16
C ASP A 30 1.78 -4.99 19.11
N GLU A 31 0.85 -4.02 19.06
CA GLU A 31 0.90 -2.96 18.04
C GLU A 31 2.13 -2.05 18.21
N VAL A 32 2.54 -1.77 19.46
CA VAL A 32 3.69 -0.92 19.74
C VAL A 32 4.97 -1.61 19.30
N ALA A 33 5.11 -2.89 19.65
CA ALA A 33 6.25 -3.70 19.24
C ALA A 33 6.33 -3.86 17.71
N LEU A 34 5.20 -4.08 17.03
CA LEU A 34 5.15 -4.13 15.58
C LEU A 34 5.58 -2.80 14.94
N LYS A 35 5.10 -1.66 15.44
CA LYS A 35 5.45 -0.33 14.92
C LYS A 35 6.91 0.06 15.19
N ALA A 36 7.56 -0.57 16.15
CA ALA A 36 8.99 -0.38 16.38
C ALA A 36 9.86 -1.04 15.31
N LEU A 37 9.34 -2.05 14.60
CA LEU A 37 10.08 -2.73 13.54
C LEU A 37 10.29 -1.84 12.30
N PRO A 38 11.47 -1.92 11.66
CA PRO A 38 11.81 -1.13 10.48
C PRO A 38 10.79 -1.27 9.35
N GLY A 39 10.23 -0.15 8.90
CA GLY A 39 9.28 -0.10 7.78
C GLY A 39 7.85 -0.53 8.11
N ILE A 40 7.54 -0.79 9.37
CA ILE A 40 6.19 -1.11 9.85
C ILE A 40 5.52 0.17 10.35
N GLY A 41 4.61 0.71 9.56
CA GLY A 41 3.75 1.81 9.96
C GLY A 41 2.45 1.34 10.61
N PRO A 42 1.60 2.27 11.13
CA PRO A 42 0.35 1.92 11.81
C PRO A 42 -0.58 1.01 11.00
N ALA A 43 -0.79 1.31 9.72
CA ALA A 43 -1.63 0.49 8.85
C ALA A 43 -1.03 -0.92 8.62
N THR A 44 0.29 -1.03 8.46
CA THR A 44 0.97 -2.32 8.30
C THR A 44 0.89 -3.14 9.58
N ALA A 45 1.10 -2.51 10.75
CA ALA A 45 0.96 -3.19 12.05
C ALA A 45 -0.46 -3.73 12.25
N ALA A 46 -1.49 -2.91 11.99
CA ALA A 46 -2.88 -3.33 12.06
C ALA A 46 -3.20 -4.45 11.07
N GLY A 47 -2.64 -4.39 9.84
CA GLY A 47 -2.78 -5.45 8.84
C GLY A 47 -2.14 -6.77 9.31
N ILE A 48 -0.93 -6.74 9.88
CA ILE A 48 -0.28 -7.93 10.43
C ILE A 48 -1.16 -8.53 11.55
N ARG A 49 -1.65 -7.69 12.47
CA ARG A 49 -2.55 -8.15 13.55
C ARG A 49 -3.80 -8.84 13.00
N ALA A 50 -4.48 -8.20 12.05
CA ALA A 50 -5.71 -8.75 11.47
C ALA A 50 -5.45 -10.02 10.64
N PHE A 51 -4.50 -9.99 9.71
CA PHE A 51 -4.35 -11.07 8.72
C PHE A 51 -3.50 -12.25 9.21
N ALA A 52 -2.46 -12.00 10.02
CA ALA A 52 -1.64 -13.08 10.55
C ALA A 52 -2.18 -13.65 11.86
N PHE A 53 -2.70 -12.80 12.73
CA PHE A 53 -3.08 -13.19 14.09
C PHE A 53 -4.59 -13.17 14.38
N ASP A 54 -5.40 -12.70 13.43
CA ASP A 54 -6.85 -12.57 13.59
C ASP A 54 -7.25 -11.68 14.78
N LEU A 55 -6.46 -10.64 15.03
CA LEU A 55 -6.67 -9.68 16.11
C LEU A 55 -7.28 -8.38 15.58
N SER A 56 -8.20 -7.82 16.33
CA SER A 56 -8.82 -6.52 16.03
C SER A 56 -7.77 -5.39 15.99
N GLY A 57 -8.06 -4.36 15.19
CA GLY A 57 -7.23 -3.18 15.04
C GLY A 57 -7.71 -2.30 13.89
N VAL A 58 -7.19 -1.09 13.77
CA VAL A 58 -7.61 -0.10 12.76
C VAL A 58 -6.76 -0.24 11.50
N TYR A 59 -7.11 -1.18 10.63
CA TYR A 59 -6.49 -1.34 9.31
C TYR A 59 -7.18 -0.45 8.28
N LEU A 60 -6.76 0.81 8.21
CA LEU A 60 -7.32 1.81 7.28
C LEU A 60 -6.40 1.97 6.06
N GLU A 61 -6.65 1.17 5.02
CA GLU A 61 -6.00 1.27 3.71
C GLU A 61 -7.00 1.76 2.64
N THR A 62 -6.57 1.85 1.39
CA THR A 62 -7.33 2.50 0.32
C THR A 62 -8.70 1.85 0.04
N ASN A 63 -8.84 0.51 0.13
CA ASN A 63 -10.12 -0.16 -0.13
C ASN A 63 -11.05 -0.01 1.07
N VAL A 64 -10.54 -0.18 2.28
CA VAL A 64 -11.32 0.05 3.51
C VAL A 64 -11.81 1.50 3.55
N ARG A 65 -10.93 2.46 3.26
CA ARG A 65 -11.29 3.89 3.15
C ARG A 65 -12.39 4.12 2.10
N ALA A 66 -12.31 3.45 0.94
CA ALA A 66 -13.34 3.58 -0.11
C ALA A 66 -14.71 3.14 0.38
N VAL A 67 -14.79 2.03 1.12
CA VAL A 67 -16.04 1.54 1.71
C VAL A 67 -16.60 2.54 2.72
N PHE A 68 -15.83 2.94 3.72
CA PHE A 68 -16.31 3.85 4.75
C PHE A 68 -16.72 5.22 4.18
N LEU A 69 -16.00 5.74 3.20
CA LEU A 69 -16.36 6.99 2.52
C LEU A 69 -17.64 6.84 1.67
N HIS A 70 -17.85 5.68 1.08
CA HIS A 70 -19.05 5.41 0.28
C HIS A 70 -20.29 5.30 1.16
N GLU A 71 -20.23 4.47 2.20
CA GLU A 71 -21.38 4.11 3.02
C GLU A 71 -21.75 5.18 4.06
N LEU A 72 -20.74 5.81 4.69
CA LEU A 72 -20.99 6.67 5.84
C LEU A 72 -20.80 8.17 5.54
N PHE A 73 -20.20 8.53 4.42
CA PHE A 73 -19.95 9.92 4.04
C PHE A 73 -20.41 10.20 2.60
N PRO A 74 -21.71 9.97 2.26
CA PRO A 74 -22.19 10.20 0.91
C PRO A 74 -22.04 11.67 0.51
N GLY A 75 -21.33 11.92 -0.61
CA GLY A 75 -21.11 13.28 -1.13
C GLY A 75 -20.12 14.15 -0.37
N ALA A 76 -19.59 13.72 0.77
CA ALA A 76 -18.59 14.50 1.51
C ALA A 76 -17.22 14.44 0.82
N GLU A 77 -16.51 15.56 0.81
CA GLU A 77 -15.15 15.71 0.27
C GLU A 77 -14.17 16.12 1.36
N GLY A 78 -12.89 15.79 1.20
CA GLY A 78 -11.83 16.15 2.13
C GLY A 78 -11.97 15.50 3.51
N VAL A 79 -12.60 14.33 3.61
CA VAL A 79 -12.82 13.62 4.87
C VAL A 79 -11.47 13.12 5.41
N PRO A 80 -11.07 13.53 6.64
CA PRO A 80 -9.79 13.12 7.21
C PRO A 80 -9.84 11.70 7.76
N ASP A 81 -8.70 11.01 7.77
CA ASP A 81 -8.55 9.69 8.38
C ASP A 81 -8.90 9.69 9.88
N SER A 82 -8.75 10.82 10.56
CA SER A 82 -9.17 10.98 11.97
C SER A 82 -10.67 10.81 12.19
N ALA A 83 -11.50 11.09 11.17
CA ALA A 83 -12.94 10.83 11.22
C ALA A 83 -13.29 9.36 10.92
N LEU A 84 -12.49 8.69 10.09
CA LEU A 84 -12.72 7.30 9.70
C LEU A 84 -12.22 6.30 10.74
N ARG A 85 -11.07 6.56 11.37
CA ARG A 85 -10.42 5.62 12.30
C ARG A 85 -11.30 5.15 13.46
N PRO A 86 -12.05 6.03 14.16
CA PRO A 86 -12.97 5.60 15.21
C PRO A 86 -14.06 4.66 14.70
N LEU A 87 -14.62 4.95 13.53
CA LEU A 87 -15.67 4.14 12.91
C LEU A 87 -15.15 2.76 12.50
N VAL A 88 -13.93 2.69 11.97
CA VAL A 88 -13.27 1.42 11.65
C VAL A 88 -13.00 0.62 12.92
N ALA A 89 -12.59 1.28 14.00
CA ALA A 89 -12.36 0.63 15.29
C ALA A 89 -13.63 0.04 15.88
N GLU A 90 -14.73 0.80 15.84
CA GLU A 90 -16.04 0.40 16.37
C GLU A 90 -16.65 -0.74 15.53
N ALA A 91 -16.53 -0.67 14.21
CA ALA A 91 -17.10 -1.67 13.30
C ALA A 91 -16.28 -2.97 13.20
N CYS A 92 -15.00 -2.96 13.62
CA CYS A 92 -14.15 -4.14 13.54
C CYS A 92 -14.61 -5.20 14.55
N PRO A 93 -15.02 -6.41 14.11
CA PRO A 93 -15.46 -7.45 15.02
C PRO A 93 -14.32 -7.94 15.93
N ASP A 94 -14.67 -8.41 17.10
CA ASP A 94 -13.76 -9.05 18.05
C ASP A 94 -13.75 -10.60 17.94
N GLY A 95 -14.46 -11.14 16.94
CA GLY A 95 -14.66 -12.57 16.75
C GLY A 95 -15.91 -13.13 17.42
N SER A 96 -16.69 -12.30 18.10
CA SER A 96 -17.96 -12.71 18.74
C SER A 96 -19.19 -12.46 17.85
N LEU A 97 -19.06 -11.64 16.78
CA LEU A 97 -20.19 -11.24 15.92
C LEU A 97 -20.68 -12.42 15.08
N ALA A 98 -21.87 -12.90 15.40
CA ALA A 98 -22.55 -13.90 14.58
C ALA A 98 -23.16 -13.25 13.33
N ILE A 99 -22.91 -13.85 12.17
CA ILE A 99 -23.54 -13.45 10.91
C ILE A 99 -24.59 -14.49 10.53
N ALA A 100 -25.81 -14.03 10.27
CA ALA A 100 -26.90 -14.91 9.85
C ALA A 100 -26.52 -15.67 8.57
N GLY A 101 -26.62 -17.02 8.62
CA GLY A 101 -26.28 -17.90 7.51
C GLY A 101 -24.79 -18.18 7.33
N ALA A 102 -23.92 -17.72 8.23
CA ALA A 102 -22.51 -18.09 8.24
C ALA A 102 -22.25 -19.25 9.23
N ASP A 103 -21.33 -20.15 8.87
CA ASP A 103 -20.95 -21.29 9.71
C ASP A 103 -20.09 -20.92 10.92
N ALA A 104 -19.53 -19.70 10.93
CA ALA A 104 -18.68 -19.21 12.00
C ALA A 104 -18.91 -17.70 12.25
N PRO A 105 -18.58 -17.18 13.46
CA PRO A 105 -18.60 -15.76 13.74
C PRO A 105 -17.64 -14.99 12.83
N CYS A 106 -17.96 -13.71 12.58
CA CYS A 106 -17.11 -12.84 11.81
C CYS A 106 -15.82 -12.49 12.58
N SER A 107 -14.71 -12.94 12.09
CA SER A 107 -13.42 -12.58 12.65
C SER A 107 -12.87 -11.28 12.03
N PRO A 108 -11.92 -10.59 12.69
CA PRO A 108 -11.24 -9.42 12.13
C PRO A 108 -10.66 -9.68 10.74
N ARG A 109 -10.04 -10.83 10.53
CA ARG A 109 -9.46 -11.25 9.25
C ARG A 109 -10.53 -11.34 8.16
N THR A 110 -11.61 -12.08 8.41
CA THR A 110 -12.69 -12.28 7.45
C THR A 110 -13.37 -10.96 7.10
N TRP A 111 -13.60 -10.12 8.11
CA TRP A 111 -14.19 -8.80 7.94
C TRP A 111 -13.34 -7.89 7.05
N TYR A 112 -12.02 -7.83 7.30
CA TYR A 112 -11.13 -7.03 6.47
C TYR A 112 -11.01 -7.57 5.05
N TYR A 113 -11.02 -8.88 4.82
CA TYR A 113 -11.07 -9.43 3.46
C TYR A 113 -12.34 -8.98 2.74
N ALA A 114 -13.51 -9.05 3.39
CA ALA A 114 -14.76 -8.58 2.81
C ALA A 114 -14.70 -7.07 2.45
N LEU A 115 -14.13 -6.23 3.33
CA LEU A 115 -13.94 -4.81 3.05
C LEU A 115 -12.95 -4.55 1.90
N LEU A 116 -11.88 -5.33 1.79
CA LEU A 116 -10.92 -5.23 0.68
C LEU A 116 -11.61 -5.56 -0.65
N ASP A 117 -12.39 -6.62 -0.71
CA ASP A 117 -13.11 -7.05 -1.91
C ASP A 117 -14.21 -6.06 -2.28
N TYR A 118 -15.00 -5.61 -1.31
CA TYR A 118 -16.05 -4.63 -1.53
C TYR A 118 -15.46 -3.28 -1.97
N GLY A 119 -14.41 -2.80 -1.33
CA GLY A 119 -13.73 -1.58 -1.74
C GLY A 119 -13.11 -1.66 -3.13
N ALA A 120 -12.58 -2.83 -3.52
CA ALA A 120 -12.11 -3.07 -4.88
C ALA A 120 -13.27 -3.07 -5.89
N HIS A 121 -14.42 -3.63 -5.54
CA HIS A 121 -15.64 -3.58 -6.34
C HIS A 121 -16.12 -2.15 -6.55
N LEU A 122 -16.25 -1.36 -5.48
CA LEU A 122 -16.67 0.05 -5.56
C LEU A 122 -15.75 0.87 -6.48
N LYS A 123 -14.45 0.67 -6.41
CA LYS A 123 -13.48 1.38 -7.26
C LYS A 123 -13.55 1.00 -8.74
N ARG A 124 -14.10 -0.17 -9.08
CA ARG A 124 -14.33 -0.58 -10.48
C ARG A 124 -15.65 -0.08 -11.03
N THR A 125 -16.67 0.02 -10.20
CA THR A 125 -18.05 0.29 -10.62
C THR A 125 -18.45 1.76 -10.47
N LEU A 126 -17.75 2.51 -9.62
CA LEU A 126 -18.05 3.90 -9.29
C LEU A 126 -16.81 4.79 -9.47
N PRO A 127 -16.98 6.13 -9.56
CA PRO A 127 -15.88 7.05 -9.35
C PRO A 127 -15.22 6.76 -7.99
N ASN A 128 -13.92 6.44 -7.99
CA ASN A 128 -13.20 5.91 -6.83
C ASN A 128 -13.46 6.72 -5.54
N PRO A 129 -14.24 6.18 -4.57
CA PRO A 129 -14.64 6.93 -3.37
C PRO A 129 -13.45 7.35 -2.50
N SER A 130 -12.33 6.61 -2.53
CA SER A 130 -11.15 6.94 -1.73
C SER A 130 -10.50 8.27 -2.12
N ARG A 131 -10.83 8.82 -3.31
CA ARG A 131 -10.36 10.14 -3.75
C ARG A 131 -10.94 11.29 -2.95
N ARG A 132 -12.06 11.06 -2.25
CA ARG A 132 -12.70 12.03 -1.36
C ARG A 132 -12.01 12.16 0.00
N SER A 133 -11.03 11.32 0.29
CA SER A 133 -10.20 11.47 1.49
C SER A 133 -9.27 12.67 1.38
N ARG A 134 -9.08 13.38 2.49
CA ARG A 134 -8.08 14.46 2.61
C ARG A 134 -6.65 13.94 2.45
N GLU A 135 -6.39 12.72 2.87
CA GLU A 135 -5.09 12.05 2.75
C GLU A 135 -4.86 11.43 1.35
N ASN A 136 -5.79 11.63 0.41
CA ASN A 136 -5.61 11.15 -0.96
C ASN A 136 -4.53 11.98 -1.67
N VAL A 137 -3.34 11.41 -1.83
CA VAL A 137 -2.26 12.00 -2.62
C VAL A 137 -2.37 11.51 -4.06
N ARG A 138 -2.69 12.42 -4.97
CA ARG A 138 -2.68 12.11 -6.41
C ARG A 138 -1.26 11.82 -6.85
N GLN A 139 -1.01 10.60 -7.29
CA GLN A 139 0.28 10.23 -7.85
C GLN A 139 0.51 10.96 -9.18
N SER A 140 1.69 11.56 -9.36
CA SER A 140 2.08 12.16 -10.63
C SER A 140 2.07 11.13 -11.76
N ARG A 141 1.83 11.58 -13.00
CA ARG A 141 1.91 10.75 -14.21
C ARG A 141 3.25 9.98 -14.23
N PHE A 142 3.23 8.72 -14.67
CA PHE A 142 4.44 7.90 -14.73
C PHE A 142 5.34 8.33 -15.90
N GLU A 143 4.74 8.58 -17.06
CA GLU A 143 5.42 9.00 -18.28
C GLU A 143 6.11 10.35 -18.05
N GLY A 144 7.39 10.41 -18.43
CA GLY A 144 8.26 11.58 -18.24
C GLY A 144 8.74 11.80 -16.80
N SER A 145 8.27 11.01 -15.81
CA SER A 145 8.62 11.19 -14.40
C SER A 145 10.03 10.67 -14.07
N HIS A 146 10.61 11.19 -12.97
CA HIS A 146 11.84 10.62 -12.41
C HIS A 146 11.75 9.13 -12.05
N ARG A 147 10.53 8.61 -11.81
CA ARG A 147 10.32 7.17 -11.58
C ARG A 147 10.56 6.37 -12.84
N GLN A 148 10.13 6.86 -13.99
CA GLN A 148 10.35 6.23 -15.28
C GLN A 148 11.85 6.26 -15.66
N LYS A 149 12.51 7.42 -15.47
CA LYS A 149 13.95 7.57 -15.71
C LYS A 149 14.76 6.58 -14.86
N ARG A 150 14.44 6.45 -13.57
CA ARG A 150 15.06 5.46 -12.69
C ARG A 150 14.80 4.01 -13.16
N ALA A 151 13.61 3.71 -13.66
CA ALA A 151 13.31 2.38 -14.18
C ALA A 151 14.09 2.05 -15.46
N VAL A 152 14.37 3.06 -16.31
CA VAL A 152 15.26 2.92 -17.48
C VAL A 152 16.66 2.59 -17.02
N LEU A 153 17.24 3.39 -16.10
CA LEU A 153 18.58 3.15 -15.57
C LEU A 153 18.73 1.78 -14.90
N VAL A 154 17.77 1.37 -14.10
CA VAL A 154 17.81 0.05 -13.45
C VAL A 154 17.81 -1.07 -14.50
N ARG A 155 17.00 -0.97 -15.55
CA ARG A 155 17.00 -1.96 -16.64
C ARG A 155 18.33 -2.01 -17.37
N LEU A 156 18.90 -0.85 -17.67
CA LEU A 156 20.20 -0.73 -18.32
C LEU A 156 21.31 -1.41 -17.50
N LEU A 157 21.37 -1.11 -16.20
CA LEU A 157 22.33 -1.72 -15.27
C LEU A 157 22.14 -3.24 -15.13
N LEU A 158 20.89 -3.71 -15.09
CA LEU A 158 20.60 -5.14 -15.04
C LEU A 158 21.01 -5.87 -16.32
N ALA A 159 20.85 -5.22 -17.49
CA ALA A 159 21.25 -5.78 -18.77
C ALA A 159 22.79 -5.86 -18.92
N ALA A 160 23.51 -4.88 -18.39
CA ALA A 160 24.98 -4.83 -18.42
C ALA A 160 25.65 -5.81 -17.43
N GLY A 161 24.91 -6.31 -16.43
CA GLY A 161 25.44 -7.28 -15.47
C GLY A 161 26.60 -6.75 -14.63
N ILE A 162 27.62 -7.58 -14.44
CA ILE A 162 28.79 -7.26 -13.60
C ILE A 162 29.70 -6.16 -14.23
N GLU A 163 29.70 -6.05 -15.54
CA GLU A 163 30.51 -5.06 -16.25
C GLU A 163 30.03 -3.61 -16.01
N GLY A 164 28.74 -3.47 -15.64
CA GLY A 164 28.14 -2.19 -15.38
C GLY A 164 27.91 -1.37 -16.64
N VAL A 165 27.61 -0.09 -16.46
CA VAL A 165 27.39 0.88 -17.55
C VAL A 165 28.19 2.14 -17.22
N SER A 166 28.86 2.72 -18.20
CA SER A 166 29.52 4.00 -18.01
C SER A 166 28.49 5.12 -17.72
N VAL A 167 28.92 6.15 -16.99
CA VAL A 167 28.04 7.31 -16.72
C VAL A 167 27.66 8.01 -18.04
N ALA A 168 28.52 8.00 -19.03
CA ALA A 168 28.32 8.61 -20.35
C ALA A 168 27.22 7.84 -21.11
N ASP A 169 27.26 6.50 -21.15
CA ASP A 169 26.26 5.68 -21.82
C ASP A 169 24.90 5.75 -21.11
N ALA A 170 24.91 5.77 -19.79
CA ALA A 170 23.69 5.96 -19.00
C ALA A 170 23.04 7.33 -19.25
N ALA A 171 23.83 8.39 -19.39
CA ALA A 171 23.35 9.72 -19.72
C ALA A 171 22.80 9.80 -21.15
N LEU A 172 23.45 9.16 -22.11
CA LEU A 172 23.00 9.08 -23.51
C LEU A 172 21.63 8.39 -23.61
N GLU A 173 21.47 7.23 -22.99
CA GLU A 173 20.19 6.48 -22.95
C GLU A 173 19.06 7.29 -22.32
N LEU A 174 19.34 8.03 -21.25
CA LEU A 174 18.34 8.92 -20.64
C LEU A 174 17.93 10.06 -21.57
N THR A 175 18.89 10.64 -22.29
CA THR A 175 18.62 11.72 -23.25
C THR A 175 17.78 11.23 -24.43
N GLU A 176 18.10 10.06 -24.97
CA GLU A 176 17.31 9.43 -26.04
C GLU A 176 15.90 9.08 -25.56
N PHE A 177 15.79 8.57 -24.34
CA PHE A 177 14.48 8.30 -23.72
C PHE A 177 13.64 9.58 -23.59
N GLU A 178 14.22 10.70 -23.12
CA GLU A 178 13.54 12.00 -23.02
C GLU A 178 13.11 12.53 -24.38
N ALA A 179 13.97 12.41 -25.40
CA ALA A 179 13.66 12.82 -26.76
C ALA A 179 12.51 12.00 -27.38
N LYS A 180 12.43 10.70 -27.10
CA LYS A 180 11.33 9.84 -27.53
C LYS A 180 10.02 10.19 -26.81
N ALA A 181 10.07 10.40 -25.49
CA ALA A 181 8.91 10.78 -24.69
C ALA A 181 8.35 12.16 -25.11
N GLY A 182 9.21 13.13 -25.40
CA GLY A 182 8.82 14.45 -25.90
C GLY A 182 8.13 14.39 -27.26
N ARG A 183 8.60 13.54 -28.18
CA ARG A 183 7.98 13.35 -29.51
C ARG A 183 6.60 12.69 -29.42
N ALA A 184 6.43 11.70 -28.57
CA ALA A 184 5.13 11.06 -28.36
C ALA A 184 4.07 12.03 -27.82
N ALA A 185 4.45 12.93 -26.91
CA ALA A 185 3.55 13.92 -26.34
C ALA A 185 3.09 15.00 -27.37
N VAL A 186 3.90 15.28 -28.41
CA VAL A 186 3.56 16.23 -29.49
C VAL A 186 2.66 15.60 -30.54
N THR A 187 2.67 14.27 -30.69
CA THR A 187 1.85 13.55 -31.70
C THR A 187 0.42 13.29 -31.18
N GLU A 188 0.19 13.35 -29.86
CA GLU A 188 -1.12 13.15 -29.21
C GLU A 188 -1.87 14.47 -28.90
N ALA A 189 -1.32 15.63 -29.25
CA ALA A 189 -1.89 16.96 -29.05
C ALA A 189 -2.40 17.54 -30.37
#